data_b9f95ebbb45251c0a6511bacc2ff573f
#
_entry.id   b9f95ebbb45251c0a6511bacc2ff573f
#
_cell.length_a   1.000
_cell.length_b   1.000
_cell.length_c   1.000
_cell.angle_alpha   90.00
_cell.angle_beta   90.00
_cell.angle_gamma   90.00
#
_symmetry.space_group_name_H-M   'P 1'
#
loop_
_entity.id
_entity.type
_entity.pdbx_description
1 polymer ?
#
loop_
_entity_poly.entity_id
_entity_poly.type
_entity_poly.pdbx_seq_one_letter_code
_entity_poly.pdbx_strand_id
1 'polypeptide(L)'
;SEQEKKQIQELLGMVIDSIHVITERTSHIKNGDDFLLSPDNMFTLDGVCMKLIFIGESIKNIDKRTQGTLFGKYPEVPWKDVMKQRDLIAHHYFRIDADSIYATIKEDPQKGCYK
;
A
#
# COMPACT_ATOMS: atom_id res chain seq x y z
N SER A 1 16.63 -17.52 -10.73
CA SER A 1 18.05 -17.19 -10.80
C SER A 1 18.45 -16.28 -9.66
N GLU A 2 19.73 -16.17 -9.39
CA GLU A 2 20.25 -15.30 -8.34
C GLU A 2 19.97 -13.83 -8.64
N GLN A 3 20.01 -13.45 -9.91
CA GLN A 3 19.75 -12.09 -10.32
C GLN A 3 18.28 -11.71 -10.09
N GLU A 4 17.37 -12.61 -10.44
CA GLU A 4 15.93 -12.39 -10.18
C GLU A 4 15.66 -12.28 -8.69
N LYS A 5 16.27 -13.15 -7.91
CA LYS A 5 16.12 -13.14 -6.45
C LYS A 5 16.57 -11.81 -5.87
N LYS A 6 17.69 -11.29 -6.36
CA LYS A 6 18.22 -9.99 -5.93
C LYS A 6 17.26 -8.86 -6.29
N GLN A 7 16.71 -8.88 -7.50
CA GLN A 7 15.75 -7.89 -7.95
C GLN A 7 14.49 -7.88 -7.09
N ILE A 8 14.00 -9.07 -6.73
CA ILE A 8 12.83 -9.19 -5.86
C ILE A 8 13.14 -8.63 -4.47
N GLN A 9 14.31 -8.93 -3.92
CA GLN A 9 14.73 -8.41 -2.62
C GLN A 9 14.83 -6.88 -2.63
N GLU A 10 15.36 -6.31 -3.71
CA GLU A 10 15.45 -4.85 -3.84
C GLU A 10 14.06 -4.22 -3.91
N LEU A 11 13.15 -4.83 -4.67
CA LEU A 11 11.80 -4.32 -4.80
C LEU A 11 11.04 -4.40 -3.46
N LEU A 12 11.21 -5.50 -2.72
CA LEU A 12 10.63 -5.63 -1.39
C LEU A 12 11.17 -4.56 -0.43
N GLY A 13 12.46 -4.24 -0.52
CA GLY A 13 13.06 -3.16 0.26
C GLY A 13 12.40 -1.83 -0.03
N MET A 14 12.11 -1.54 -1.30
CA MET A 14 11.43 -0.31 -1.70
C MET A 14 10.00 -0.26 -1.18
N VAL A 15 9.32 -1.41 -1.16
CA VAL A 15 7.97 -1.51 -0.59
C VAL A 15 8.00 -1.20 0.91
N ILE A 16 8.95 -1.77 1.63
CA ILE A 16 9.11 -1.53 3.07
C ILE A 16 9.39 -0.05 3.32
N ASP A 17 10.27 0.56 2.55
CA ASP A 17 10.58 1.99 2.66
C ASP A 17 9.34 2.83 2.42
N SER A 18 8.53 2.47 1.43
CA SER A 18 7.27 3.19 1.15
C SER A 18 6.31 3.11 2.32
N ILE A 19 6.21 1.95 2.96
CA ILE A 19 5.36 1.78 4.15
C ILE A 19 5.85 2.68 5.28
N HIS A 20 7.17 2.72 5.51
CA HIS A 20 7.75 3.57 6.54
C HIS A 20 7.47 5.05 6.28
N VAL A 21 7.60 5.50 5.04
CA VAL A 21 7.31 6.89 4.67
C VAL A 21 5.84 7.22 4.89
N ILE A 22 4.94 6.33 4.49
CA ILE A 22 3.51 6.53 4.74
C ILE A 22 3.26 6.68 6.23
N THR A 23 3.80 5.78 7.05
CA THR A 23 3.59 5.80 8.50
C THR A 23 4.11 7.12 9.10
N GLU A 24 5.30 7.52 8.71
CA GLU A 24 5.93 8.73 9.23
C GLU A 24 5.16 9.98 8.82
N ARG A 25 4.81 10.08 7.53
CA ARG A 25 4.18 11.28 7.00
C ARG A 25 2.71 11.44 7.40
N THR A 26 2.10 10.39 7.90
CA THR A 26 0.70 10.43 8.33
C THR A 26 0.53 10.34 9.83
N SER A 27 1.61 10.51 10.61
CA SER A 27 1.54 10.38 12.07
C SER A 27 0.58 11.38 12.71
N HIS A 28 0.41 12.55 12.09
CA HIS A 28 -0.49 13.61 12.59
C HIS A 28 -1.93 13.46 12.08
N ILE A 29 -2.20 12.52 11.22
CA ILE A 29 -3.55 12.27 10.68
C ILE A 29 -4.28 11.35 11.65
N LYS A 30 -5.44 11.78 12.13
CA LYS A 30 -6.21 11.04 13.14
C LYS A 30 -7.50 10.43 12.60
N ASN A 31 -7.95 10.88 11.45
CA ASN A 31 -9.12 10.34 10.76
C ASN A 31 -9.05 10.74 9.29
N GLY A 32 -9.98 10.21 8.48
CA GLY A 32 -9.98 10.52 7.04
C GLY A 32 -10.19 12.00 6.76
N ASP A 33 -11.02 12.67 7.54
CA ASP A 33 -11.31 14.10 7.32
C ASP A 33 -10.07 14.96 7.49
N ASP A 34 -9.12 14.55 8.34
CA ASP A 34 -7.89 15.30 8.54
C ASP A 34 -7.12 15.51 7.22
N PHE A 35 -7.18 14.56 6.31
CA PHE A 35 -6.53 14.70 5.01
C PHE A 35 -7.06 15.89 4.22
N LEU A 36 -8.29 16.31 4.50
CA LEU A 36 -8.98 17.35 3.73
C LEU A 36 -8.91 18.72 4.39
N LEU A 37 -8.28 18.82 5.57
CA LEU A 37 -8.29 20.06 6.36
C LEU A 37 -7.31 21.11 5.88
N SER A 38 -6.33 20.76 5.08
CA SER A 38 -5.34 21.73 4.61
C SER A 38 -4.78 21.30 3.26
N PRO A 39 -4.23 22.24 2.48
CA PRO A 39 -3.55 21.90 1.25
C PRO A 39 -2.39 20.91 1.47
N ASP A 40 -1.64 21.07 2.57
CA ASP A 40 -0.53 20.17 2.87
C ASP A 40 -1.02 18.74 3.14
N ASN A 41 -2.10 18.61 3.92
CA ASN A 41 -2.67 17.29 4.21
C ASN A 41 -3.27 16.65 2.96
N MET A 42 -3.88 17.46 2.08
CA MET A 42 -4.39 16.96 0.81
C MET A 42 -3.26 16.47 -0.08
N PHE A 43 -2.15 17.18 -0.10
CA PHE A 43 -0.96 16.76 -0.85
C PHE A 43 -0.40 15.45 -0.28
N THR A 44 -0.42 15.32 1.04
CA THR A 44 -0.01 14.08 1.72
C THR A 44 -0.90 12.92 1.30
N LEU A 45 -2.22 13.14 1.21
CA LEU A 45 -3.14 12.10 0.74
C LEU A 45 -2.77 11.63 -0.66
N ASP A 46 -2.47 12.56 -1.57
CA ASP A 46 -2.06 12.23 -2.92
C ASP A 46 -0.79 11.37 -2.93
N GLY A 47 0.17 11.73 -2.08
CA GLY A 47 1.41 10.97 -1.95
C GLY A 47 1.18 9.57 -1.41
N VAL A 48 0.30 9.45 -0.42
CA VAL A 48 -0.07 8.14 0.14
C VAL A 48 -0.69 7.27 -0.95
N CYS A 49 -1.62 7.81 -1.72
CA CYS A 49 -2.27 7.07 -2.81
C CYS A 49 -1.25 6.58 -3.83
N MET A 50 -0.29 7.42 -4.21
CA MET A 50 0.74 7.03 -5.16
C MET A 50 1.60 5.90 -4.60
N LYS A 51 1.95 5.97 -3.31
CA LYS A 51 2.74 4.92 -2.68
C LYS A 51 1.96 3.62 -2.55
N LEU A 52 0.66 3.69 -2.28
CA LEU A 52 -0.18 2.49 -2.23
C LEU A 52 -0.28 1.83 -3.60
N ILE A 53 -0.35 2.62 -4.67
CA ILE A 53 -0.31 2.09 -6.04
C ILE A 53 1.03 1.38 -6.28
N PHE A 54 2.13 2.00 -5.89
CA PHE A 54 3.46 1.41 -6.03
C PHE A 54 3.55 0.08 -5.28
N ILE A 55 3.07 0.06 -4.03
CA ILE A 55 3.10 -1.15 -3.20
C ILE A 55 2.29 -2.26 -3.87
N GLY A 56 1.06 -1.97 -4.27
CA GLY A 56 0.19 -2.96 -4.90
C GLY A 56 0.77 -3.49 -6.21
N GLU A 57 1.31 -2.61 -7.03
CA GLU A 57 1.92 -2.99 -8.30
C GLU A 57 3.16 -3.84 -8.08
N SER A 58 3.98 -3.49 -7.08
CA SER A 58 5.18 -4.25 -6.74
C SER A 58 4.85 -5.65 -6.25
N ILE A 59 3.87 -5.75 -5.34
CA ILE A 59 3.41 -7.04 -4.83
C ILE A 59 2.88 -7.91 -5.97
N LYS A 60 2.09 -7.33 -6.85
CA LYS A 60 1.54 -8.03 -8.01
C LYS A 60 2.65 -8.55 -8.92
N ASN A 61 3.67 -7.73 -9.17
CA ASN A 61 4.82 -8.09 -9.98
C ASN A 61 5.60 -9.26 -9.38
N ILE A 62 5.86 -9.18 -8.07
CA ILE A 62 6.60 -10.23 -7.36
C ILE A 62 5.79 -11.53 -7.35
N ASP A 63 4.49 -11.44 -7.11
CA ASP A 63 3.62 -12.62 -7.10
C ASP A 63 3.66 -13.33 -8.45
N LYS A 64 3.58 -12.58 -9.52
CA LYS A 64 3.63 -13.10 -10.88
C LYS A 64 4.99 -13.76 -11.17
N ARG A 65 6.08 -13.11 -10.79
CA ARG A 65 7.44 -13.61 -11.05
C ARG A 65 7.77 -14.84 -10.24
N THR A 66 7.15 -15.02 -9.09
CA THR A 66 7.34 -16.20 -8.24
C THR A 66 6.24 -17.22 -8.41
N GLN A 67 5.30 -17.00 -9.33
CA GLN A 67 4.16 -17.88 -9.60
C GLN A 67 3.37 -18.20 -8.33
N GLY A 68 3.21 -17.19 -7.47
CA GLY A 68 2.47 -17.30 -6.23
C GLY A 68 3.20 -18.00 -5.10
N THR A 69 4.40 -18.51 -5.35
CA THR A 69 5.09 -19.35 -4.35
C THR A 69 5.60 -18.55 -3.16
N LEU A 70 6.07 -17.33 -3.38
CA LEU A 70 6.62 -16.54 -2.28
C LEU A 70 5.54 -16.14 -1.27
N PHE A 71 4.48 -15.48 -1.74
CA PHE A 71 3.43 -15.00 -0.84
C PHE A 71 2.52 -16.11 -0.34
N GLY A 72 2.49 -17.24 -1.04
CA GLY A 72 1.79 -18.41 -0.56
C GLY A 72 2.33 -18.94 0.76
N LYS A 73 3.57 -18.60 1.10
CA LYS A 73 4.18 -18.98 2.39
C LYS A 73 3.71 -18.11 3.55
N TYR A 74 3.00 -17.03 3.26
CA TYR A 74 2.57 -16.06 4.26
C TYR A 74 1.07 -15.80 4.14
N PRO A 75 0.23 -16.83 4.34
CA PRO A 75 -1.22 -16.71 4.09
C PRO A 75 -1.94 -15.80 5.07
N GLU A 76 -1.29 -15.40 6.16
CA GLU A 76 -1.87 -14.45 7.12
C GLU A 76 -2.03 -13.04 6.57
N VAL A 77 -1.34 -12.72 5.47
CA VAL A 77 -1.48 -11.43 4.79
C VAL A 77 -2.42 -11.62 3.60
N PRO A 78 -3.46 -10.79 3.48
CA PRO A 78 -4.40 -10.89 2.35
C PRO A 78 -3.81 -10.24 1.09
N TRP A 79 -2.87 -10.91 0.47
CA TRP A 79 -2.12 -10.38 -0.68
C TRP A 79 -3.01 -9.94 -1.84
N LYS A 80 -4.10 -10.67 -2.08
CA LYS A 80 -5.04 -10.32 -3.15
C LYS A 80 -5.70 -8.97 -2.90
N ASP A 81 -6.01 -8.68 -1.64
CA ASP A 81 -6.60 -7.39 -1.28
C ASP A 81 -5.61 -6.26 -1.46
N VAL A 82 -4.34 -6.50 -1.15
CA VAL A 82 -3.27 -5.51 -1.37
C VAL A 82 -3.16 -5.17 -2.86
N MET A 83 -3.17 -6.19 -3.70
CA MET A 83 -3.10 -6.00 -5.15
C MET A 83 -4.34 -5.29 -5.69
N LYS A 84 -5.53 -5.64 -5.17
CA LYS A 84 -6.79 -5.04 -5.58
C LYS A 84 -6.87 -3.57 -5.19
N GLN A 85 -6.29 -3.20 -4.06
CA GLN A 85 -6.25 -1.80 -3.61
C GLN A 85 -5.61 -0.90 -4.66
N ARG A 86 -4.54 -1.38 -5.29
CA ARG A 86 -3.87 -0.65 -6.37
C ARG A 86 -4.85 -0.34 -7.50
N ASP A 87 -5.62 -1.33 -7.93
CA ASP A 87 -6.57 -1.16 -9.02
C ASP A 87 -7.68 -0.18 -8.64
N LEU A 88 -8.18 -0.28 -7.42
CA LEU A 88 -9.22 0.61 -6.93
C LEU A 88 -8.75 2.07 -6.92
N ILE A 89 -7.55 2.33 -6.42
CA ILE A 89 -7.01 3.68 -6.38
C ILE A 89 -6.74 4.19 -7.80
N ALA A 90 -6.12 3.38 -8.64
CA ALA A 90 -5.76 3.80 -9.99
C ALA A 90 -6.98 4.11 -10.86
N HIS A 91 -8.07 3.35 -10.72
CA HIS A 91 -9.26 3.52 -11.54
C HIS A 91 -10.24 4.56 -10.98
N HIS A 92 -10.13 4.90 -9.70
CA HIS A 92 -11.07 5.82 -9.04
C HIS A 92 -10.38 7.04 -8.46
N TYR A 93 -9.28 7.45 -9.06
CA TYR A 93 -8.46 8.55 -8.56
C TYR A 93 -9.25 9.84 -8.31
N PHE A 94 -10.23 10.14 -9.17
CA PHE A 94 -11.04 11.35 -9.02
C PHE A 94 -12.04 11.28 -7.86
N ARG A 95 -12.24 10.10 -7.29
CA ARG A 95 -13.22 9.85 -6.24
C ARG A 95 -12.59 9.11 -5.07
N ILE A 96 -11.35 9.45 -4.77
CA ILE A 96 -10.64 8.82 -3.65
C ILE A 96 -11.39 9.14 -2.37
N ASP A 97 -11.75 8.09 -1.64
CA ASP A 97 -12.39 8.21 -0.34
C ASP A 97 -11.31 8.29 0.73
N ALA A 98 -11.17 9.46 1.35
CA ALA A 98 -10.16 9.68 2.38
C ALA A 98 -10.33 8.74 3.57
N ASP A 99 -11.57 8.40 3.93
CA ASP A 99 -11.83 7.46 5.03
C ASP A 99 -11.31 6.06 4.70
N SER A 100 -11.51 5.60 3.47
CA SER A 100 -11.00 4.30 3.03
C SER A 100 -9.47 4.26 3.04
N ILE A 101 -8.84 5.33 2.60
CA ILE A 101 -7.37 5.42 2.61
C ILE A 101 -6.88 5.42 4.06
N TYR A 102 -7.52 6.20 4.93
CA TYR A 102 -7.15 6.24 6.34
C TYR A 102 -7.24 4.84 6.96
N ALA A 103 -8.34 4.13 6.71
CA ALA A 103 -8.52 2.76 7.21
C ALA A 103 -7.39 1.85 6.72
N THR A 104 -7.02 1.97 5.45
CA THR A 104 -5.97 1.15 4.86
C THR A 104 -4.62 1.35 5.57
N ILE A 105 -4.25 2.59 5.87
CA ILE A 105 -2.92 2.90 6.38
C ILE A 105 -2.80 2.85 7.91
N LYS A 106 -3.92 2.94 8.63
CA LYS A 106 -3.91 3.04 10.09
C LYS A 106 -4.45 1.82 10.81
N GLU A 107 -5.17 0.96 10.13
CA GLU A 107 -5.76 -0.18 10.79
C GLU A 107 -4.72 -1.18 11.24
N ASP A 108 -4.98 -1.75 12.43
CA ASP A 108 -4.23 -2.88 12.94
C ASP A 108 -4.32 -4.03 11.94
N PRO A 109 -3.20 -4.63 11.52
CA PRO A 109 -3.23 -5.78 10.62
C PRO A 109 -4.13 -6.91 11.10
N GLN A 110 -4.35 -7.03 12.41
CA GLN A 110 -5.23 -8.05 12.96
C GLN A 110 -6.71 -7.70 12.82
N LYS A 111 -7.04 -6.42 12.65
CA LYS A 111 -8.42 -5.94 12.53
C LYS A 111 -8.67 -5.26 11.20
N GLY A 112 -7.62 -5.06 10.46
CA GLY A 112 -7.59 -4.05 9.44
C GLY A 112 -8.32 -4.38 8.16
N CYS A 113 -8.20 -3.46 7.21
CA CYS A 113 -8.77 -3.56 5.88
C CYS A 113 -8.26 -4.79 5.13
N TYR A 114 -7.19 -5.38 5.62
CA TYR A 114 -6.63 -6.60 5.05
C TYR A 114 -7.34 -7.86 5.52
N LYS A 115 -8.35 -7.74 6.35
CA LYS A 115 -9.11 -8.93 6.78
C LYS A 115 -10.40 -9.13 6.03
#